data_296a0078019dc01f6ec5c25bf4b42cc5
#
_entry.id   296a0078019dc01f6ec5c25bf4b42cc5
#
_cell.length_a   1.000
_cell.length_b   1.000
_cell.length_c   1.000
_cell.angle_alpha   90.00
_cell.angle_beta   90.00
_cell.angle_gamma   90.00
#
_symmetry.space_group_name_H-M   'P 1'
#
loop_
_entity.id
_entity.type
_entity.pdbx_description
1 polymer ?
#
loop_
_entity_poly.entity_id
_entity_poly.type
_entity_poly.pdbx_seq_one_letter_code
_entity_poly.pdbx_strand_id
1 'polypeptide(L)'
;MTTPSLLRTIAAAGLLLLGQLAPADAGTITDDGRIRGSADAPITLIEYSDFTCGYCAKFFQETLPRLQAKYIDTGKVRFLYRDYPRADQGVGVEAAVAARCAGAQGRYWPMHDRLFSERGRLDSGSFKGYAKVIGLDQTAFAKCFDERQYLESIFKDRQEATRWGFHGTPGFILIRTAGGPTEKEPAIAIPGAVPFNEFAEEIDRMLATAPRVRGEPIEPHESTAVAQNSPFIIH
;
A
#
# COMPACT_ATOMS: atom_id res chain seq x y z
N MET A 1 -27.03 43.01 -68.60
CA MET A 1 -27.15 41.57 -68.25
C MET A 1 -26.14 41.35 -67.15
N THR A 2 -26.58 41.45 -65.91
CA THR A 2 -25.76 41.42 -64.70
C THR A 2 -26.13 40.16 -63.90
N THR A 3 -25.19 39.25 -63.76
CA THR A 3 -25.34 38.06 -62.93
C THR A 3 -24.93 38.36 -61.50
N PRO A 4 -25.73 37.96 -60.45
CA PRO A 4 -25.33 38.12 -59.05
C PRO A 4 -24.48 36.91 -58.58
N SER A 5 -23.33 37.28 -57.96
CA SER A 5 -22.42 36.39 -57.31
C SER A 5 -22.99 35.94 -55.95
N LEU A 6 -23.15 34.60 -55.75
CA LEU A 6 -23.52 33.95 -54.48
C LEU A 6 -22.27 33.77 -53.61
N LEU A 7 -22.16 34.60 -52.55
CA LEU A 7 -21.20 34.35 -51.47
C LEU A 7 -21.71 33.17 -50.62
N ARG A 8 -20.99 32.06 -50.67
CA ARG A 8 -21.16 30.91 -49.71
C ARG A 8 -20.33 31.20 -48.45
N THR A 9 -21.04 31.47 -47.38
CA THR A 9 -20.46 31.57 -46.02
C THR A 9 -20.21 30.17 -45.52
N ILE A 10 -18.96 29.78 -45.36
CA ILE A 10 -18.56 28.53 -44.71
C ILE A 10 -18.47 28.81 -43.22
N ALA A 11 -19.42 28.33 -42.46
CA ALA A 11 -19.36 28.32 -40.99
C ALA A 11 -18.42 27.18 -40.56
N ALA A 12 -17.23 27.54 -40.10
CA ALA A 12 -16.33 26.62 -39.47
C ALA A 12 -16.82 26.31 -38.06
N ALA A 13 -17.45 25.16 -37.90
CA ALA A 13 -17.77 24.61 -36.58
C ALA A 13 -16.44 24.09 -35.96
N GLY A 14 -15.87 24.90 -35.07
CA GLY A 14 -14.74 24.48 -34.22
C GLY A 14 -15.20 23.44 -33.21
N LEU A 15 -14.89 22.18 -33.47
CA LEU A 15 -15.08 21.09 -32.52
C LEU A 15 -13.98 21.21 -31.46
N LEU A 16 -14.33 21.80 -30.29
CA LEU A 16 -13.51 21.78 -29.08
C LEU A 16 -13.46 20.32 -28.58
N LEU A 17 -12.38 19.62 -28.95
CA LEU A 17 -12.00 18.38 -28.31
C LEU A 17 -11.56 18.71 -26.88
N LEU A 18 -12.53 18.68 -25.94
CA LEU A 18 -12.24 18.53 -24.52
C LEU A 18 -11.57 17.16 -24.35
N GLY A 19 -10.24 17.20 -24.30
CA GLY A 19 -9.45 16.05 -23.89
C GLY A 19 -9.90 15.62 -22.50
N GLN A 20 -10.70 14.56 -22.45
CA GLN A 20 -10.97 13.85 -21.21
C GLN A 20 -9.61 13.28 -20.77
N LEU A 21 -9.01 13.89 -19.75
CA LEU A 21 -7.98 13.23 -18.95
C LEU A 21 -8.63 11.98 -18.39
N ALA A 22 -8.40 10.84 -19.03
CA ALA A 22 -8.73 9.56 -18.44
C ALA A 22 -8.09 9.53 -17.04
N PRO A 23 -8.83 9.07 -16.00
CA PRO A 23 -8.25 8.86 -14.71
C PRO A 23 -7.03 7.96 -14.91
N ALA A 24 -5.89 8.34 -14.34
CA ALA A 24 -4.68 7.52 -14.37
C ALA A 24 -5.10 6.10 -14.00
N ASP A 25 -4.81 5.17 -14.89
CA ASP A 25 -5.11 3.76 -14.77
C ASP A 25 -4.70 3.31 -13.37
N ALA A 26 -5.67 3.12 -12.49
CA ALA A 26 -5.46 2.47 -11.20
C ALA A 26 -5.22 0.99 -11.51
N GLY A 27 -4.06 0.74 -12.14
CA GLY A 27 -3.64 -0.56 -12.63
C GLY A 27 -3.88 -1.59 -11.55
N THR A 28 -4.42 -2.72 -11.92
CA THR A 28 -4.60 -3.86 -11.04
C THR A 28 -3.32 -4.06 -10.21
N ILE A 29 -3.40 -3.84 -8.89
CA ILE A 29 -2.26 -4.06 -8.00
C ILE A 29 -1.96 -5.55 -8.03
N THR A 30 -0.96 -5.93 -8.81
CA THR A 30 -0.48 -7.32 -8.87
C THR A 30 0.40 -7.59 -7.66
N ASP A 31 0.23 -8.77 -7.07
CA ASP A 31 1.11 -9.23 -5.99
C ASP A 31 2.46 -9.65 -6.59
N ASP A 32 3.48 -8.86 -6.31
CA ASP A 32 4.88 -9.13 -6.64
C ASP A 32 5.67 -9.60 -5.40
N GLY A 33 4.98 -10.19 -4.42
CA GLY A 33 5.54 -10.67 -3.15
C GLY A 33 5.62 -9.60 -2.06
N ARG A 34 5.12 -8.39 -2.30
CA ARG A 34 5.13 -7.27 -1.36
C ARG A 34 3.78 -6.99 -0.70
N ILE A 35 2.82 -7.89 -0.89
CA ILE A 35 1.53 -7.86 -0.21
C ILE A 35 1.58 -8.76 1.01
N ARG A 36 1.10 -8.25 2.15
CA ARG A 36 0.86 -9.00 3.38
C ARG A 36 -0.64 -8.99 3.65
N GLY A 37 -1.23 -10.15 3.96
CA GLY A 37 -2.66 -10.32 4.16
C GLY A 37 -3.38 -10.99 2.99
N SER A 38 -4.71 -11.07 3.06
CA SER A 38 -5.53 -11.72 2.04
C SER A 38 -5.59 -10.92 0.73
N ALA A 39 -5.43 -11.58 -0.40
CA ALA A 39 -5.63 -10.97 -1.72
C ALA A 39 -7.06 -10.42 -1.90
N ASP A 40 -8.03 -11.05 -1.25
CA ASP A 40 -9.46 -10.70 -1.31
C ASP A 40 -9.88 -9.66 -0.27
N ALA A 41 -8.94 -9.13 0.53
CA ALA A 41 -9.23 -8.09 1.51
C ALA A 41 -9.89 -6.88 0.83
N PRO A 42 -11.00 -6.34 1.38
CA PRO A 42 -11.76 -5.25 0.74
C PRO A 42 -11.00 -3.93 0.65
N ILE A 43 -9.98 -3.76 1.47
CA ILE A 43 -9.18 -2.52 1.55
C ILE A 43 -7.71 -2.85 1.31
N THR A 44 -7.04 -1.99 0.55
CA THR A 44 -5.59 -2.00 0.39
C THR A 44 -5.00 -0.78 1.10
N LEU A 45 -4.07 -1.02 2.03
CA LEU A 45 -3.20 -0.01 2.63
C LEU A 45 -1.84 -0.08 1.94
N ILE A 46 -1.46 0.96 1.25
CA ILE A 46 -0.16 1.09 0.58
C ILE A 46 0.74 1.97 1.45
N GLU A 47 1.92 1.50 1.81
CA GLU A 47 2.97 2.29 2.47
C GLU A 47 4.07 2.63 1.47
N TYR A 48 4.39 3.91 1.32
CA TYR A 48 5.59 4.40 0.65
C TYR A 48 6.65 4.72 1.69
N SER A 49 7.76 3.98 1.67
CA SER A 49 8.66 3.90 2.83
C SER A 49 10.14 3.80 2.44
N ASP A 50 11.00 4.13 3.41
CA ASP A 50 12.46 4.04 3.32
C ASP A 50 13.00 3.33 4.55
N PHE A 51 13.77 2.26 4.35
CA PHE A 51 14.37 1.48 5.44
C PHE A 51 15.32 2.29 6.34
N THR A 52 15.83 3.44 5.87
CA THR A 52 16.68 4.33 6.65
C THR A 52 15.89 5.39 7.43
N CYS A 53 14.60 5.54 7.16
CA CYS A 53 13.77 6.56 7.77
C CYS A 53 13.38 6.21 9.22
N GLY A 54 13.62 7.13 10.16
CA GLY A 54 13.24 6.95 11.57
C GLY A 54 11.74 6.83 11.79
N TYR A 55 10.94 7.61 11.07
CA TYR A 55 9.48 7.56 11.16
C TYR A 55 8.89 6.29 10.55
N CYS A 56 9.50 5.74 9.47
CA CYS A 56 9.11 4.45 8.91
C CYS A 56 9.36 3.32 9.92
N ALA A 57 10.52 3.35 10.59
CA ALA A 57 10.80 2.38 11.64
C ALA A 57 9.87 2.51 12.84
N LYS A 58 9.47 3.75 13.21
CA LYS A 58 8.48 3.97 14.26
C LYS A 58 7.14 3.34 13.87
N PHE A 59 6.66 3.56 12.64
CA PHE A 59 5.46 2.90 12.14
C PHE A 59 5.57 1.38 12.18
N PHE A 60 6.69 0.81 11.69
CA PHE A 60 6.95 -0.62 11.72
C PHE A 60 6.89 -1.20 13.14
N GLN A 61 7.45 -0.50 14.14
CA GLN A 61 7.55 -0.99 15.52
C GLN A 61 6.26 -0.80 16.34
N GLU A 62 5.57 0.32 16.15
CA GLU A 62 4.47 0.73 17.04
C GLU A 62 3.08 0.55 16.42
N THR A 63 2.93 0.84 15.12
CA THR A 63 1.63 0.90 14.46
C THR A 63 1.32 -0.34 13.65
N LEU A 64 2.27 -0.81 12.82
CA LEU A 64 2.06 -1.96 11.94
C LEU A 64 1.64 -3.24 12.69
N PRO A 65 2.21 -3.60 13.85
CA PRO A 65 1.77 -4.81 14.57
C PRO A 65 0.31 -4.75 15.00
N ARG A 66 -0.19 -3.57 15.36
CA ARG A 66 -1.60 -3.35 15.73
C ARG A 66 -2.52 -3.42 14.51
N LEU A 67 -2.10 -2.85 13.38
CA LEU A 67 -2.81 -2.98 12.10
C LEU A 67 -2.85 -4.43 11.64
N GLN A 68 -1.74 -5.14 11.79
CA GLN A 68 -1.64 -6.54 11.44
C GLN A 68 -2.65 -7.37 12.22
N ALA A 69 -2.64 -7.29 13.53
CA ALA A 69 -3.54 -8.07 14.39
C ALA A 69 -5.03 -7.73 14.18
N LYS A 70 -5.37 -6.44 14.02
CA LYS A 70 -6.80 -6.04 13.94
C LYS A 70 -7.38 -6.17 12.53
N TYR A 71 -6.58 -5.93 11.48
CA TYR A 71 -7.11 -5.77 10.12
C TYR A 71 -6.48 -6.72 9.09
N ILE A 72 -5.15 -6.93 9.14
CA ILE A 72 -4.47 -7.69 8.09
C ILE A 72 -4.69 -9.19 8.31
N ASP A 73 -4.44 -9.69 9.52
CA ASP A 73 -4.62 -11.11 9.86
C ASP A 73 -6.10 -11.53 9.86
N THR A 74 -7.01 -10.57 10.00
CA THR A 74 -8.46 -10.79 9.92
C THR A 74 -9.03 -10.67 8.50
N GLY A 75 -8.18 -10.47 7.49
CA GLY A 75 -8.59 -10.38 6.09
C GLY A 75 -9.34 -9.12 5.70
N LYS A 76 -9.38 -8.09 6.55
CA LYS A 76 -10.08 -6.82 6.28
C LYS A 76 -9.24 -5.84 5.45
N VAL A 77 -7.92 -5.93 5.58
CA VAL A 77 -6.95 -5.09 4.89
C VAL A 77 -5.84 -5.96 4.33
N ARG A 78 -5.42 -5.70 3.10
CA ARG A 78 -4.11 -6.13 2.61
C ARG A 78 -3.14 -4.96 2.67
N PHE A 79 -1.92 -5.24 3.09
CA PHE A 79 -0.87 -4.25 3.26
C PHE A 79 0.16 -4.41 2.15
N LEU A 80 0.43 -3.34 1.39
CA LEU A 80 1.37 -3.30 0.29
C LEU A 80 2.49 -2.31 0.59
N TYR A 81 3.73 -2.77 0.51
CA TYR A 81 4.92 -1.92 0.63
C TYR A 81 5.39 -1.42 -0.73
N ARG A 82 5.72 -0.13 -0.80
CA ARG A 82 6.32 0.56 -1.94
C ARG A 82 7.61 1.26 -1.52
N ASP A 83 8.63 1.15 -2.37
CA ASP A 83 9.92 1.75 -2.08
C ASP A 83 9.90 3.26 -2.31
N TYR A 84 10.37 4.01 -1.32
CA TYR A 84 10.58 5.45 -1.43
C TYR A 84 11.93 5.83 -0.81
N PRO A 85 13.08 5.38 -1.37
CA PRO A 85 14.37 5.84 -0.90
C PRO A 85 14.45 7.37 -1.09
N ARG A 86 14.85 8.09 -0.02
CA ARG A 86 14.86 9.57 0.01
C ARG A 86 16.02 10.16 -0.79
N ALA A 87 17.00 9.35 -1.17
CA ALA A 87 18.14 9.71 -2.00
C ALA A 87 18.16 8.89 -3.29
N ASP A 88 18.90 9.34 -4.29
CA ASP A 88 19.05 8.64 -5.57
C ASP A 88 20.08 7.50 -5.51
N GLN A 89 20.86 7.46 -4.45
CA GLN A 89 21.87 6.43 -4.19
C GLN A 89 22.13 6.30 -2.68
N GLY A 90 22.93 5.32 -2.32
CA GLY A 90 23.31 5.07 -0.94
C GLY A 90 22.46 3.99 -0.27
N VAL A 91 22.61 3.88 1.03
CA VAL A 91 22.15 2.72 1.81
C VAL A 91 20.63 2.49 1.75
N GLY A 92 19.82 3.54 1.60
CA GLY A 92 18.36 3.39 1.45
C GLY A 92 17.98 2.69 0.14
N VAL A 93 18.65 3.06 -0.96
CA VAL A 93 18.48 2.38 -2.26
C VAL A 93 18.97 0.94 -2.18
N GLU A 94 20.13 0.71 -1.57
CA GLU A 94 20.70 -0.64 -1.42
C GLU A 94 19.82 -1.54 -0.57
N ALA A 95 19.24 -1.02 0.51
CA ALA A 95 18.28 -1.76 1.34
C ALA A 95 17.02 -2.15 0.55
N ALA A 96 16.48 -1.23 -0.27
CA ALA A 96 15.36 -1.52 -1.16
C ALA A 96 15.72 -2.61 -2.19
N VAL A 97 16.90 -2.52 -2.82
CA VAL A 97 17.39 -3.56 -3.74
C VAL A 97 17.52 -4.91 -3.01
N ALA A 98 18.06 -4.93 -1.79
CA ALA A 98 18.20 -6.17 -1.00
C ALA A 98 16.84 -6.81 -0.70
N ALA A 99 15.83 -5.99 -0.31
CA ALA A 99 14.47 -6.47 -0.06
C ALA A 99 13.84 -7.06 -1.33
N ARG A 100 14.00 -6.37 -2.48
CA ARG A 100 13.49 -6.86 -3.77
C ARG A 100 14.17 -8.14 -4.22
N CYS A 101 15.49 -8.24 -4.08
CA CYS A 101 16.24 -9.47 -4.41
C CYS A 101 15.84 -10.64 -3.51
N ALA A 102 15.51 -10.39 -2.26
CA ALA A 102 14.92 -11.40 -1.38
C ALA A 102 13.50 -11.78 -1.84
N GLY A 103 12.72 -10.82 -2.30
CA GLY A 103 11.40 -11.02 -2.89
C GLY A 103 11.41 -11.95 -4.10
N ALA A 104 12.42 -11.85 -4.97
CA ALA A 104 12.62 -12.74 -6.11
C ALA A 104 12.76 -14.23 -5.71
N GLN A 105 13.08 -14.49 -4.45
CA GLN A 105 13.16 -15.82 -3.85
C GLN A 105 12.03 -16.11 -2.84
N GLY A 106 10.92 -15.33 -2.89
CA GLY A 106 9.77 -15.49 -2.00
C GLY A 106 10.03 -15.08 -0.54
N ARG A 107 11.07 -14.27 -0.28
CA ARG A 107 11.51 -13.88 1.06
C ARG A 107 11.51 -12.36 1.27
N TYR A 108 10.62 -11.63 0.59
CA TYR A 108 10.52 -10.17 0.74
C TYR A 108 10.31 -9.77 2.20
N TRP A 109 9.27 -10.28 2.84
CA TRP A 109 8.88 -9.91 4.20
C TRP A 109 9.91 -10.28 5.27
N PRO A 110 10.53 -11.47 5.24
CA PRO A 110 11.65 -11.76 6.14
C PRO A 110 12.82 -10.77 6.01
N MET A 111 13.13 -10.30 4.80
CA MET A 111 14.18 -9.29 4.59
C MET A 111 13.71 -7.90 5.06
N HIS A 112 12.49 -7.51 4.70
CA HIS A 112 11.87 -6.25 5.13
C HIS A 112 11.91 -6.11 6.67
N ASP A 113 11.42 -7.12 7.38
CA ASP A 113 11.36 -7.09 8.84
C ASP A 113 12.77 -7.02 9.45
N ARG A 114 13.73 -7.71 8.84
CA ARG A 114 15.14 -7.66 9.26
C ARG A 114 15.76 -6.27 9.06
N LEU A 115 15.53 -5.65 7.90
CA LEU A 115 16.06 -4.32 7.59
C LEU A 115 15.56 -3.26 8.57
N PHE A 116 14.29 -3.29 8.96
CA PHE A 116 13.76 -2.39 9.98
C PHE A 116 14.22 -2.72 11.39
N SER A 117 14.39 -4.00 11.73
CA SER A 117 14.86 -4.40 13.06
C SER A 117 16.35 -4.10 13.28
N GLU A 118 17.17 -4.16 12.24
CA GLU A 118 18.62 -4.04 12.29
C GLU A 118 19.13 -2.69 11.73
N ARG A 119 18.35 -1.64 11.86
CA ARG A 119 18.63 -0.31 11.27
C ARG A 119 20.04 0.27 11.56
N GLY A 120 20.64 -0.12 12.67
CA GLY A 120 22.02 0.28 13.00
C GLY A 120 23.10 -0.42 12.17
N ARG A 121 22.72 -1.40 11.33
CA ARG A 121 23.63 -2.22 10.53
C ARG A 121 23.10 -2.38 9.11
N LEU A 122 22.91 -1.26 8.43
CA LEU A 122 22.48 -1.21 7.03
C LEU A 122 23.70 -0.90 6.15
N ASP A 123 24.32 -1.92 5.61
CA ASP A 123 25.43 -1.85 4.66
C ASP A 123 25.47 -3.11 3.79
N SER A 124 26.20 -3.08 2.69
CA SER A 124 26.26 -4.19 1.71
C SER A 124 26.68 -5.53 2.32
N GLY A 125 27.59 -5.52 3.31
CA GLY A 125 28.02 -6.73 4.02
C GLY A 125 26.91 -7.30 4.88
N SER A 126 26.21 -6.43 5.62
CA SER A 126 25.06 -6.78 6.45
C SER A 126 23.93 -7.36 5.61
N PHE A 127 23.61 -6.78 4.43
CA PHE A 127 22.55 -7.30 3.56
C PHE A 127 22.81 -8.72 3.08
N LYS A 128 24.07 -9.04 2.69
CA LYS A 128 24.48 -10.41 2.34
C LYS A 128 24.39 -11.34 3.56
N GLY A 129 24.73 -10.85 4.74
CA GLY A 129 24.55 -11.57 6.01
C GLY A 129 23.07 -11.88 6.30
N TYR A 130 22.18 -10.91 6.13
CA TYR A 130 20.74 -11.10 6.30
C TYR A 130 20.18 -12.10 5.30
N ALA A 131 20.59 -12.02 4.04
CA ALA A 131 20.22 -12.98 3.01
C ALA A 131 20.56 -14.43 3.42
N LYS A 132 21.74 -14.64 4.02
CA LYS A 132 22.14 -15.94 4.56
C LYS A 132 21.25 -16.38 5.72
N VAL A 133 20.98 -15.49 6.69
CA VAL A 133 20.17 -15.80 7.87
C VAL A 133 18.74 -16.18 7.50
N ILE A 134 18.13 -15.52 6.48
CA ILE A 134 16.78 -15.85 6.03
C ILE A 134 16.74 -16.98 5.00
N GLY A 135 17.86 -17.66 4.75
CA GLY A 135 17.93 -18.88 3.95
C GLY A 135 17.86 -18.69 2.44
N LEU A 136 18.36 -17.56 1.91
CA LEU A 136 18.41 -17.31 0.47
C LEU A 136 19.55 -18.07 -0.20
N ASP A 137 19.38 -18.39 -1.49
CA ASP A 137 20.49 -18.71 -2.36
C ASP A 137 21.42 -17.49 -2.46
N GLN A 138 22.66 -17.67 -1.97
CA GLN A 138 23.60 -16.56 -1.85
C GLN A 138 24.14 -16.10 -3.21
N THR A 139 24.27 -17.02 -4.16
CA THR A 139 24.77 -16.71 -5.50
C THR A 139 23.73 -15.90 -6.28
N ALA A 140 22.47 -16.34 -6.24
CA ALA A 140 21.36 -15.65 -6.88
C ALA A 140 21.12 -14.28 -6.23
N PHE A 141 21.19 -14.20 -4.89
CA PHE A 141 21.05 -12.93 -4.18
C PHE A 141 22.16 -11.95 -4.53
N ALA A 142 23.43 -12.40 -4.46
CA ALA A 142 24.58 -11.54 -4.78
C ALA A 142 24.51 -11.01 -6.22
N LYS A 143 24.18 -11.87 -7.18
CA LYS A 143 24.02 -11.45 -8.58
C LYS A 143 22.93 -10.37 -8.72
N CYS A 144 21.73 -10.61 -8.18
CA CYS A 144 20.62 -9.65 -8.21
C CYS A 144 20.99 -8.32 -7.56
N PHE A 145 21.64 -8.37 -6.39
CA PHE A 145 22.02 -7.20 -5.60
C PHE A 145 23.13 -6.39 -6.27
N ASP A 146 24.21 -7.03 -6.71
CA ASP A 146 25.35 -6.35 -7.32
C ASP A 146 25.00 -5.75 -8.69
N GLU A 147 24.09 -6.40 -9.47
CA GLU A 147 23.54 -5.90 -10.72
C GLU A 147 22.42 -4.86 -10.53
N ARG A 148 21.97 -4.62 -9.29
CA ARG A 148 20.86 -3.69 -8.96
C ARG A 148 19.61 -3.93 -9.80
N GLN A 149 19.21 -5.19 -10.01
CA GLN A 149 18.15 -5.57 -10.98
C GLN A 149 16.81 -4.85 -10.79
N TYR A 150 16.49 -4.36 -9.58
CA TYR A 150 15.21 -3.70 -9.28
C TYR A 150 15.27 -2.16 -9.21
N LEU A 151 16.41 -1.54 -9.55
CA LEU A 151 16.61 -0.11 -9.36
C LEU A 151 15.54 0.73 -10.06
N GLU A 152 15.20 0.39 -11.31
CA GLU A 152 14.18 1.12 -12.08
C GLU A 152 12.80 1.03 -11.42
N SER A 153 12.40 -0.16 -10.96
CA SER A 153 11.10 -0.37 -10.31
C SER A 153 11.00 0.33 -8.95
N ILE A 154 12.12 0.42 -8.20
CA ILE A 154 12.21 1.18 -6.95
C ILE A 154 11.94 2.66 -7.20
N PHE A 155 12.54 3.23 -8.24
CA PHE A 155 12.29 4.64 -8.57
C PHE A 155 10.92 4.89 -9.20
N LYS A 156 10.31 3.91 -9.85
CA LYS A 156 8.90 3.99 -10.26
C LYS A 156 7.96 4.09 -9.05
N ASP A 157 8.19 3.30 -8.00
CA ASP A 157 7.43 3.42 -6.75
C ASP A 157 7.58 4.82 -6.13
N ARG A 158 8.80 5.38 -6.09
CA ARG A 158 9.04 6.74 -5.59
C ARG A 158 8.32 7.80 -6.42
N GLN A 159 8.31 7.66 -7.75
CA GLN A 159 7.57 8.56 -8.63
C GLN A 159 6.06 8.46 -8.40
N GLU A 160 5.55 7.26 -8.15
CA GLU A 160 4.14 7.04 -7.79
C GLU A 160 3.79 7.79 -6.49
N ALA A 161 4.61 7.66 -5.44
CA ALA A 161 4.45 8.41 -4.20
C ALA A 161 4.41 9.94 -4.42
N THR A 162 5.29 10.44 -5.29
CA THR A 162 5.32 11.88 -5.64
C THR A 162 4.03 12.32 -6.34
N ARG A 163 3.44 11.48 -7.20
CA ARG A 163 2.14 11.76 -7.84
C ARG A 163 0.99 11.80 -6.82
N TRP A 164 1.10 11.04 -5.72
CA TRP A 164 0.18 11.13 -4.58
C TRP A 164 0.43 12.36 -3.70
N GLY A 165 1.42 13.18 -4.01
CA GLY A 165 1.76 14.40 -3.25
C GLY A 165 2.66 14.15 -2.05
N PHE A 166 3.26 12.96 -1.90
CA PHE A 166 4.20 12.71 -0.83
C PHE A 166 5.59 13.27 -1.15
N HIS A 167 6.14 14.06 -0.23
CA HIS A 167 7.48 14.64 -0.30
C HIS A 167 8.40 14.12 0.83
N GLY A 168 7.96 13.07 1.53
CA GLY A 168 8.68 12.44 2.64
C GLY A 168 8.09 11.08 2.97
N THR A 169 8.71 10.38 3.92
CA THR A 169 8.35 9.04 4.33
C THR A 169 8.10 8.94 5.84
N PRO A 170 7.19 8.06 6.25
CA PRO A 170 6.30 7.26 5.43
C PRO A 170 5.15 8.10 4.86
N GLY A 171 4.58 7.65 3.73
CA GLY A 171 3.30 8.11 3.23
C GLY A 171 2.39 6.92 2.99
N PHE A 172 1.09 7.06 3.22
CA PHE A 172 0.15 5.96 3.07
C PHE A 172 -1.03 6.32 2.20
N ILE A 173 -1.50 5.34 1.43
CA ILE A 173 -2.73 5.43 0.65
C ILE A 173 -3.66 4.29 1.06
N LEU A 174 -4.89 4.63 1.42
CA LEU A 174 -5.99 3.69 1.61
C LEU A 174 -6.91 3.73 0.39
N ILE A 175 -7.19 2.57 -0.20
CA ILE A 175 -8.11 2.41 -1.33
C ILE A 175 -8.97 1.16 -1.18
N ARG A 176 -10.08 1.12 -1.92
CA ARG A 176 -10.79 -0.14 -2.18
C ARG A 176 -9.91 -1.05 -3.02
N THR A 177 -9.84 -2.33 -2.66
CA THR A 177 -9.07 -3.32 -3.39
C THR A 177 -9.65 -3.58 -4.78
N ALA A 178 -10.97 -3.74 -4.85
CA ALA A 178 -11.68 -3.91 -6.10
C ALA A 178 -12.09 -2.55 -6.68
N GLY A 179 -11.77 -2.31 -7.95
CA GLY A 179 -12.15 -1.09 -8.66
C GLY A 179 -11.27 0.14 -8.42
N GLY A 180 -10.37 0.10 -7.44
CA GLY A 180 -9.51 1.23 -7.13
C GLY A 180 -10.26 2.49 -6.64
N PRO A 181 -9.62 3.65 -6.62
CA PRO A 181 -10.25 4.91 -6.23
C PRO A 181 -11.25 5.40 -7.30
N THR A 182 -12.39 5.91 -6.84
CA THR A 182 -13.46 6.48 -7.68
C THR A 182 -13.87 7.87 -7.16
N GLU A 183 -14.70 8.61 -7.92
CA GLU A 183 -15.25 9.89 -7.43
C GLU A 183 -16.08 9.73 -6.15
N LYS A 184 -16.77 8.60 -5.99
CA LYS A 184 -17.60 8.30 -4.80
C LYS A 184 -16.80 7.74 -3.64
N GLU A 185 -15.71 7.04 -3.93
CA GLU A 185 -14.81 6.45 -2.97
C GLU A 185 -13.36 6.79 -3.35
N PRO A 186 -12.93 8.03 -3.07
CA PRO A 186 -11.58 8.49 -3.40
C PRO A 186 -10.53 7.77 -2.55
N ALA A 187 -9.29 7.78 -3.03
CA ALA A 187 -8.16 7.37 -2.21
C ALA A 187 -8.00 8.31 -1.00
N ILE A 188 -7.63 7.75 0.14
CA ILE A 188 -7.33 8.51 1.35
C ILE A 188 -5.83 8.52 1.53
N ALA A 189 -5.22 9.71 1.46
CA ALA A 189 -3.80 9.90 1.71
C ALA A 189 -3.56 10.24 3.19
N ILE A 190 -2.66 9.50 3.83
CA ILE A 190 -2.25 9.71 5.22
C ILE A 190 -0.74 9.99 5.22
N PRO A 191 -0.31 11.24 5.45
CA PRO A 191 1.10 11.58 5.46
C PRO A 191 1.73 11.32 6.83
N GLY A 192 2.91 10.71 6.86
CA GLY A 192 3.70 10.51 8.07
C GLY A 192 3.28 9.30 8.93
N ALA A 193 4.06 9.04 9.96
CA ALA A 193 3.81 7.96 10.92
C ALA A 193 2.79 8.38 11.97
N VAL A 194 1.54 8.51 11.55
CA VAL A 194 0.43 8.85 12.46
C VAL A 194 0.14 7.70 13.44
N PRO A 195 -0.51 7.97 14.58
CA PRO A 195 -0.91 6.94 15.53
C PRO A 195 -1.88 5.93 14.94
N PHE A 196 -1.88 4.71 15.48
CA PHE A 196 -2.76 3.62 15.04
C PHE A 196 -4.25 4.03 14.97
N ASN A 197 -4.73 4.87 15.89
CA ASN A 197 -6.14 5.24 15.94
C ASN A 197 -6.60 6.01 14.69
N GLU A 198 -5.73 6.81 14.08
CA GLU A 198 -6.05 7.52 12.83
C GLU A 198 -6.24 6.55 11.67
N PHE A 199 -5.37 5.53 11.55
CA PHE A 199 -5.58 4.45 10.58
C PHE A 199 -6.87 3.67 10.86
N ALA A 200 -7.12 3.35 12.14
CA ALA A 200 -8.26 2.56 12.54
C ALA A 200 -9.58 3.26 12.21
N GLU A 201 -9.69 4.56 12.46
CA GLU A 201 -10.87 5.36 12.15
C GLU A 201 -11.18 5.34 10.65
N GLU A 202 -10.17 5.56 9.80
CA GLU A 202 -10.35 5.55 8.35
C GLU A 202 -10.70 4.17 7.81
N ILE A 203 -10.01 3.12 8.29
CA ILE A 203 -10.29 1.74 7.89
C ILE A 203 -11.69 1.33 8.31
N ASP A 204 -12.08 1.57 9.57
CA ASP A 204 -13.40 1.19 10.09
C ASP A 204 -14.51 1.97 9.35
N ARG A 205 -14.30 3.25 8.99
CA ARG A 205 -15.22 4.04 8.16
C ARG A 205 -15.38 3.44 6.76
N MET A 206 -14.27 3.06 6.11
CA MET A 206 -14.31 2.41 4.81
C MET A 206 -15.01 1.05 4.87
N LEU A 207 -14.77 0.24 5.90
CA LEU A 207 -15.43 -1.05 6.07
C LEU A 207 -16.95 -0.91 6.26
N ALA A 208 -17.39 0.10 6.99
CA ALA A 208 -18.82 0.36 7.22
C ALA A 208 -19.58 0.75 5.94
N THR A 209 -18.91 1.38 4.97
CA THR A 209 -19.49 1.82 3.69
C THR A 209 -19.30 0.77 2.58
N ALA A 210 -18.69 -0.38 2.86
CA ALA A 210 -18.52 -1.44 1.87
C ALA A 210 -19.89 -1.93 1.35
N PRO A 211 -20.07 -2.10 0.02
CA PRO A 211 -21.26 -2.76 -0.50
C PRO A 211 -21.37 -4.15 0.14
N ARG A 212 -22.48 -4.44 0.81
CA ARG A 212 -22.70 -5.79 1.34
C ARG A 212 -22.69 -6.77 0.18
N VAL A 213 -21.79 -7.73 0.19
CA VAL A 213 -21.84 -8.86 -0.72
C VAL A 213 -23.14 -9.60 -0.42
N ARG A 214 -24.05 -9.66 -1.40
CA ARG A 214 -25.33 -10.39 -1.25
C ARG A 214 -24.97 -11.86 -1.02
N GLY A 215 -25.12 -12.34 0.20
CA GLY A 215 -24.98 -13.76 0.49
C GLY A 215 -24.45 -14.15 1.88
N GLU A 216 -23.96 -13.23 2.69
CA GLU A 216 -23.63 -13.59 4.06
C GLU A 216 -24.90 -13.59 4.93
N PRO A 217 -25.20 -14.71 5.64
CA PRO A 217 -26.27 -14.76 6.63
C PRO A 217 -25.96 -13.74 7.74
N ILE A 218 -26.95 -12.96 8.12
CA ILE A 218 -26.88 -12.10 9.31
C ILE A 218 -26.85 -13.07 10.51
N GLU A 219 -25.68 -13.27 11.12
CA GLU A 219 -25.66 -13.85 12.47
C GLU A 219 -26.34 -12.85 13.41
N PRO A 220 -27.43 -13.25 14.10
CA PRO A 220 -28.07 -12.38 15.06
C PRO A 220 -27.11 -12.17 16.23
N HIS A 221 -26.79 -10.91 16.53
CA HIS A 221 -26.18 -10.56 17.80
C HIS A 221 -27.06 -11.12 18.93
N GLU A 222 -26.63 -12.18 19.56
CA GLU A 222 -27.24 -12.65 20.81
C GLU A 222 -27.08 -11.53 21.84
N SER A 223 -28.19 -10.81 22.04
CA SER A 223 -28.40 -9.96 23.18
C SER A 223 -28.46 -10.90 24.40
N THR A 224 -27.38 -10.99 25.16
CA THR A 224 -27.37 -11.62 26.48
C THR A 224 -28.27 -10.83 27.40
N ALA A 225 -29.53 -11.24 27.43
CA ALA A 225 -30.46 -10.88 28.48
C ALA A 225 -29.94 -11.47 29.82
N VAL A 226 -29.55 -10.57 30.68
CA VAL A 226 -29.25 -10.85 32.08
C VAL A 226 -30.53 -11.39 32.73
N ALA A 227 -30.62 -12.67 32.95
CA ALA A 227 -31.64 -13.28 33.81
C ALA A 227 -31.13 -13.22 35.24
N GLN A 228 -31.70 -12.32 36.03
CA GLN A 228 -31.69 -12.36 37.48
C GLN A 228 -32.46 -13.59 37.92
N ASN A 229 -31.84 -14.46 38.71
CA ASN A 229 -32.55 -15.21 39.74
C ASN A 229 -31.54 -15.74 40.78
N SER A 230 -31.51 -15.09 41.93
CA SER A 230 -31.11 -15.69 43.18
C SER A 230 -32.25 -16.60 43.67
N PRO A 231 -31.92 -17.73 44.37
CA PRO A 231 -32.44 -17.80 45.72
C PRO A 231 -31.40 -18.16 46.78
N PHE A 232 -31.44 -17.39 47.85
CA PHE A 232 -30.93 -17.72 49.17
C PHE A 232 -31.48 -19.09 49.65
N ILE A 233 -30.63 -19.96 50.20
CA ILE A 233 -30.97 -20.85 51.30
C ILE A 233 -29.80 -20.92 52.27
N ILE A 234 -30.15 -20.67 53.53
CA ILE A 234 -29.34 -20.72 54.76
C ILE A 234 -29.31 -22.23 55.18
N HIS A 235 -28.13 -22.70 55.57
CA HIS A 235 -27.88 -23.47 56.80
C HIS A 235 -26.41 -23.52 57.08
#